data_f924e5e2c0de6c7d14241e6313b56e1e
#
_entry.id   f924e5e2c0de6c7d14241e6313b56e1e
#
_cell.length_a   1.000
_cell.length_b   1.000
_cell.length_c   1.000
_cell.angle_alpha   90.00
_cell.angle_beta   90.00
_cell.angle_gamma   90.00
#
_symmetry.space_group_name_H-M   'P 1'
#
loop_
_entity.id
_entity.type
_entity.pdbx_description
1 polymer ?
#
loop_
_entity_poly.entity_id
_entity_poly.type
_entity_poly.pdbx_seq_one_letter_code
_entity_poly.pdbx_strand_id
1 'polypeptide(L)'
;MNWWVIGLVFLVLGIVFLLVGLIAAKRAKVAQSWPSLPGTVVRSEVVRHESTDEDGMSSITYEPVVEYEYSVMGQPFTGKRIAFGANRFAYKQAAEIAARYPAGGRVNVYYNPDKPKDAVLETVASGSKL
;
A
#
# COMPACT_ATOMS: atom_id res chain seq x y z
N MET A 1 49.27 5.52 -12.97
CA MET A 1 47.93 5.37 -12.42
C MET A 1 47.78 6.31 -11.22
N ASN A 2 46.80 7.17 -11.28
CA ASN A 2 46.63 8.18 -10.23
C ASN A 2 45.87 7.61 -9.03
N TRP A 3 46.46 7.74 -7.86
CA TRP A 3 45.91 7.21 -6.64
C TRP A 3 44.53 7.81 -6.29
N TRP A 4 44.33 9.09 -6.66
CA TRP A 4 43.07 9.76 -6.42
C TRP A 4 41.92 9.15 -7.23
N VAL A 5 42.19 8.58 -8.41
CA VAL A 5 41.18 7.87 -9.24
C VAL A 5 40.72 6.61 -8.53
N ILE A 6 41.64 5.88 -7.92
CA ILE A 6 41.32 4.66 -7.16
C ILE A 6 40.44 5.01 -5.97
N GLY A 7 40.77 6.07 -5.24
CA GLY A 7 39.97 6.55 -4.11
C GLY A 7 38.56 6.95 -4.55
N LEU A 8 38.43 7.63 -5.69
CA LEU A 8 37.16 8.05 -6.23
C LEU A 8 36.28 6.84 -6.61
N VAL A 9 36.87 5.83 -7.24
CA VAL A 9 36.16 4.59 -7.61
C VAL A 9 35.65 3.88 -6.34
N PHE A 10 36.47 3.75 -5.32
CA PHE A 10 36.06 3.15 -4.05
C PHE A 10 34.94 3.95 -3.39
N LEU A 11 35.00 5.26 -3.43
CA LEU A 11 33.97 6.13 -2.88
C LEU A 11 32.62 5.89 -3.58
N VAL A 12 32.61 5.84 -4.90
CA VAL A 12 31.41 5.60 -5.68
C VAL A 12 30.82 4.22 -5.38
N LEU A 13 31.67 3.19 -5.35
CA LEU A 13 31.24 1.82 -5.00
C LEU A 13 30.66 1.76 -3.58
N GLY A 14 31.28 2.44 -2.62
CA GLY A 14 30.80 2.51 -1.26
C GLY A 14 29.42 3.15 -1.15
N ILE A 15 29.20 4.22 -1.90
CA ILE A 15 27.90 4.90 -1.95
C ILE A 15 26.83 3.98 -2.56
N VAL A 16 27.16 3.28 -3.66
CA VAL A 16 26.25 2.33 -4.30
C VAL A 16 25.86 1.20 -3.34
N PHE A 17 26.85 0.63 -2.65
CA PHE A 17 26.58 -0.42 -1.65
C PHE A 17 25.71 0.08 -0.50
N LEU A 18 25.96 1.29 -0.03
CA LEU A 18 25.17 1.90 1.03
C LEU A 18 23.71 2.08 0.59
N LEU A 19 23.49 2.58 -0.62
CA LEU A 19 22.14 2.78 -1.18
C LEU A 19 21.41 1.45 -1.33
N VAL A 20 22.07 0.42 -1.85
CA VAL A 20 21.48 -0.91 -1.97
C VAL A 20 21.12 -1.48 -0.60
N GLY A 21 22.00 -1.33 0.38
CA GLY A 21 21.75 -1.77 1.75
C GLY A 21 20.57 -1.06 2.38
N LEU A 22 20.44 0.25 2.17
CA LEU A 22 19.31 1.03 2.68
C LEU A 22 17.99 0.60 2.04
N ILE A 23 17.99 0.34 0.74
CA ILE A 23 16.80 -0.15 0.03
C ILE A 23 16.38 -1.51 0.58
N ALA A 24 17.32 -2.44 0.76
CA ALA A 24 17.03 -3.75 1.31
C ALA A 24 16.50 -3.69 2.74
N ALA A 25 17.07 -2.85 3.59
CA ALA A 25 16.61 -2.66 4.96
C ALA A 25 15.21 -2.03 5.03
N LYS A 26 14.88 -1.17 4.08
CA LYS A 26 13.58 -0.49 4.04
C LYS A 26 12.46 -1.33 3.46
N ARG A 27 12.75 -2.45 2.82
CA ARG A 27 11.70 -3.33 2.25
C ARG A 27 10.70 -3.79 3.31
N ALA A 28 11.13 -3.96 4.56
CA ALA A 28 10.24 -4.31 5.65
C ALA A 28 9.27 -3.18 6.03
N LYS A 29 9.58 -1.92 5.65
CA LYS A 29 8.77 -0.73 5.92
C LYS A 29 8.35 -0.03 4.64
N VAL A 30 8.24 -0.75 3.55
CA VAL A 30 8.06 -0.21 2.20
C VAL A 30 6.88 0.77 2.14
N ALA A 31 5.73 0.37 2.66
CA ALA A 31 4.54 1.21 2.58
C ALA A 31 4.67 2.52 3.37
N GLN A 32 5.43 2.51 4.47
CA GLN A 32 5.61 3.71 5.30
C GLN A 32 6.48 4.75 4.64
N SER A 33 7.36 4.33 3.72
CA SER A 33 8.28 5.23 3.03
C SER A 33 7.78 5.63 1.64
N TRP A 34 6.64 5.12 1.21
CA TRP A 34 6.10 5.45 -0.11
C TRP A 34 5.65 6.90 -0.19
N PRO A 35 5.89 7.58 -1.31
CA PRO A 35 5.35 8.91 -1.51
C PRO A 35 3.83 8.87 -1.62
N SER A 36 3.20 9.99 -1.30
CA SER A 36 1.75 10.11 -1.37
C SER A 36 1.34 11.20 -2.34
N LEU A 37 0.14 11.05 -2.88
CA LEU A 37 -0.49 12.06 -3.71
C LEU A 37 -2.01 12.01 -3.49
N PRO A 38 -2.74 13.08 -3.84
CA PRO A 38 -4.18 13.06 -3.69
C PRO A 38 -4.84 12.16 -4.73
N GLY A 39 -5.86 11.42 -4.29
CA GLY A 39 -6.70 10.62 -5.15
C GLY A 39 -8.16 10.87 -4.82
N THR A 40 -9.05 10.27 -5.59
CA THR A 40 -10.49 10.39 -5.42
C THR A 40 -11.11 9.00 -5.31
N VAL A 41 -11.96 8.81 -4.31
CA VAL A 41 -12.70 7.55 -4.15
C VAL A 41 -13.86 7.53 -5.15
N VAL A 42 -13.91 6.50 -5.99
CA VAL A 42 -14.96 6.33 -6.98
C VAL A 42 -16.01 5.32 -6.54
N ARG A 43 -15.65 4.40 -5.64
CA ARG A 43 -16.58 3.40 -5.12
C ARG A 43 -16.17 3.04 -3.69
N SER A 44 -17.17 2.92 -2.82
CA SER A 44 -16.95 2.50 -1.43
C SER A 44 -18.13 1.66 -1.00
N GLU A 45 -17.88 0.39 -0.67
CA GLU A 45 -18.93 -0.54 -0.26
C GLU A 45 -18.37 -1.63 0.64
N VAL A 46 -19.27 -2.38 1.26
CA VAL A 46 -18.93 -3.56 2.05
C VAL A 46 -19.47 -4.78 1.30
N VAL A 47 -18.59 -5.72 0.99
CA VAL A 47 -18.94 -6.95 0.28
C VAL A 47 -18.97 -8.11 1.27
N ARG A 48 -20.06 -8.85 1.28
CA ARG A 48 -20.22 -10.05 2.10
C ARG A 48 -19.56 -11.24 1.43
N HIS A 49 -18.75 -11.97 2.20
CA HIS A 49 -18.14 -13.22 1.76
C HIS A 49 -18.60 -14.35 2.67
N GLU A 50 -19.03 -15.43 2.08
CA GLU A 50 -19.43 -16.62 2.80
C GLU A 50 -18.51 -17.76 2.37
N SER A 51 -17.97 -18.50 3.35
CA SER A 51 -17.14 -19.67 3.08
C SER A 51 -17.60 -20.82 3.96
N THR A 52 -17.54 -22.03 3.41
CA THR A 52 -17.88 -23.25 4.11
C THR A 52 -16.63 -24.12 4.17
N ASP A 53 -16.26 -24.57 5.38
CA ASP A 53 -15.11 -25.45 5.55
C ASP A 53 -15.46 -26.91 5.26
N GLU A 54 -14.46 -27.81 5.37
CA GLU A 54 -14.63 -29.23 5.09
C GLU A 54 -15.61 -29.91 6.05
N ASP A 55 -15.78 -29.36 7.25
CA ASP A 55 -16.68 -29.88 8.27
C ASP A 55 -18.12 -29.36 8.10
N GLY A 56 -18.39 -28.59 7.07
CA GLY A 56 -19.68 -27.99 6.80
C GLY A 56 -19.98 -26.74 7.62
N MET A 57 -19.00 -26.22 8.35
CA MET A 57 -19.14 -24.98 9.11
C MET A 57 -19.04 -23.78 8.19
N SER A 58 -20.05 -22.93 8.20
CA SER A 58 -20.07 -21.71 7.43
C SER A 58 -19.50 -20.56 8.26
N SER A 59 -18.69 -19.73 7.60
CA SER A 59 -18.25 -18.47 8.20
C SER A 59 -18.57 -17.32 7.26
N ILE A 60 -18.98 -16.21 7.83
CA ILE A 60 -19.30 -14.99 7.09
C ILE A 60 -18.31 -13.92 7.48
N THR A 61 -17.68 -13.34 6.48
CA THR A 61 -16.78 -12.21 6.65
C THR A 61 -17.19 -11.09 5.70
N TYR A 62 -16.70 -9.90 5.97
CA TYR A 62 -17.03 -8.72 5.17
C TYR A 62 -15.75 -8.04 4.73
N GLU A 63 -15.76 -7.61 3.49
CA GLU A 63 -14.63 -6.90 2.91
C GLU A 63 -15.00 -5.46 2.60
N PRO A 64 -14.30 -4.48 3.16
CA PRO A 64 -14.48 -3.10 2.72
C PRO A 64 -13.81 -2.93 1.37
N VAL A 65 -14.57 -2.55 0.36
CA VAL A 65 -14.07 -2.35 -1.00
C VAL A 65 -14.11 -0.86 -1.29
N VAL A 66 -12.94 -0.26 -1.41
CA VAL A 66 -12.77 1.14 -1.74
C VAL A 66 -11.94 1.22 -3.02
N GLU A 67 -12.56 1.69 -4.08
CA GLU A 67 -11.89 1.88 -5.36
C GLU A 67 -11.60 3.36 -5.53
N TYR A 68 -10.35 3.67 -5.86
CA TYR A 68 -9.90 5.07 -5.95
C TYR A 68 -9.06 5.28 -7.21
N GLU A 69 -9.11 6.51 -7.71
CA GLU A 69 -8.34 6.94 -8.87
C GLU A 69 -7.29 7.94 -8.44
N TYR A 70 -6.12 7.86 -9.06
CA TYR A 70 -5.01 8.76 -8.84
C TYR A 70 -4.15 8.84 -10.09
N SER A 71 -3.35 9.90 -10.21
CA SER A 71 -2.46 10.06 -11.36
C SER A 71 -1.02 10.21 -10.88
N VAL A 72 -0.10 9.52 -11.54
CA VAL A 72 1.34 9.62 -11.29
C VAL A 72 2.00 10.08 -12.57
N MET A 73 2.65 11.23 -12.54
CA MET A 73 3.29 11.84 -13.71
C MET A 73 2.36 11.95 -14.92
N GLY A 74 1.10 12.32 -14.66
CA GLY A 74 0.10 12.50 -15.70
C GLY A 74 -0.58 11.22 -16.18
N GLN A 75 -0.16 10.05 -15.67
CA GLN A 75 -0.77 8.78 -16.04
C GLN A 75 -1.79 8.37 -14.99
N PRO A 76 -3.04 8.05 -15.40
CA PRO A 76 -4.08 7.65 -14.45
C PRO A 76 -3.94 6.20 -14.03
N PHE A 77 -4.25 5.94 -12.76
CA PHE A 77 -4.27 4.61 -12.18
C PHE A 77 -5.51 4.44 -11.31
N THR A 78 -5.94 3.19 -11.13
CA THR A 78 -7.02 2.83 -10.22
C THR A 78 -6.50 1.84 -9.20
N GLY A 79 -6.79 2.07 -7.92
CA GLY A 79 -6.40 1.18 -6.84
C GLY A 79 -7.59 0.69 -6.05
N LYS A 80 -7.43 -0.45 -5.39
CA LYS A 80 -8.45 -1.05 -4.51
C LYS A 80 -7.89 -1.45 -3.15
N ARG A 81 -6.58 -1.46 -2.99
CA ARG A 81 -5.97 -1.87 -1.73
C ARG A 81 -6.02 -0.73 -0.74
N ILE A 82 -6.65 -0.96 0.41
CA ILE A 82 -6.73 0.02 1.49
C ILE A 82 -5.46 -0.01 2.30
N ALA A 83 -5.03 -1.20 2.72
CA ALA A 83 -3.84 -1.40 3.53
C ALA A 83 -3.27 -2.79 3.27
N PHE A 84 -2.04 -3.01 3.70
CA PHE A 84 -1.47 -4.35 3.71
C PHE A 84 -2.04 -5.14 4.88
N GLY A 85 -2.17 -6.47 4.71
CA GLY A 85 -2.65 -7.36 5.75
C GLY A 85 -4.09 -7.81 5.53
N ALA A 86 -4.85 -7.96 6.62
CA ALA A 86 -6.20 -8.50 6.58
C ALA A 86 -7.15 -7.61 5.77
N ASN A 87 -7.97 -8.25 4.94
CA ASN A 87 -9.03 -7.59 4.17
C ASN A 87 -10.42 -8.16 4.48
N ARG A 88 -10.51 -9.08 5.43
CA ARG A 88 -11.76 -9.70 5.85
C ARG A 88 -12.01 -9.40 7.32
N PHE A 89 -13.21 -8.94 7.62
CA PHE A 89 -13.55 -8.42 8.95
C PHE A 89 -14.96 -8.79 9.35
N ALA A 90 -15.32 -8.57 10.61
CA ALA A 90 -16.70 -8.53 11.03
C ALA A 90 -17.39 -7.32 10.37
N TYR A 91 -18.68 -7.38 10.22
CA TYR A 91 -19.44 -6.33 9.52
C TYR A 91 -19.16 -4.93 10.09
N LYS A 92 -19.18 -4.79 11.40
CA LYS A 92 -18.98 -3.48 12.04
C LYS A 92 -17.62 -2.88 11.67
N GLN A 93 -16.57 -3.70 11.69
CA GLN A 93 -15.21 -3.25 11.34
C GLN A 93 -15.12 -2.88 9.87
N ALA A 94 -15.69 -3.71 8.99
CA ALA A 94 -15.69 -3.45 7.55
C ALA A 94 -16.46 -2.16 7.22
N ALA A 95 -17.60 -1.96 7.87
CA ALA A 95 -18.41 -0.77 7.68
C ALA A 95 -17.68 0.50 8.16
N GLU A 96 -16.96 0.42 9.27
CA GLU A 96 -16.17 1.54 9.78
C GLU A 96 -15.02 1.90 8.82
N ILE A 97 -14.37 0.90 8.26
CA ILE A 97 -13.29 1.12 7.30
C ILE A 97 -13.84 1.78 6.03
N ALA A 98 -14.93 1.24 5.48
CA ALA A 98 -15.55 1.81 4.28
C ALA A 98 -16.06 3.24 4.52
N ALA A 99 -16.56 3.52 5.71
CA ALA A 99 -17.07 4.85 6.06
C ALA A 99 -15.97 5.92 6.11
N ARG A 100 -14.73 5.53 6.32
CA ARG A 100 -13.59 6.47 6.28
C ARG A 100 -13.33 7.00 4.87
N TYR A 101 -13.77 6.28 3.86
CA TYR A 101 -13.47 6.57 2.45
C TYR A 101 -14.77 6.62 1.65
N PRO A 102 -15.60 7.63 1.87
CA PRO A 102 -16.87 7.73 1.12
C PRO A 102 -16.64 8.02 -0.36
N ALA A 103 -17.51 7.49 -1.21
CA ALA A 103 -17.45 7.74 -2.64
C ALA A 103 -17.50 9.25 -2.93
N GLY A 104 -16.66 9.72 -3.82
CA GLY A 104 -16.50 11.14 -4.13
C GLY A 104 -15.54 11.88 -3.21
N GLY A 105 -15.08 11.24 -2.13
CA GLY A 105 -14.16 11.87 -1.19
C GLY A 105 -12.72 11.87 -1.70
N ARG A 106 -11.92 12.80 -1.19
CA ARG A 106 -10.50 12.85 -1.47
C ARG A 106 -9.73 12.01 -0.46
N VAL A 107 -8.69 11.35 -0.94
CA VAL A 107 -7.84 10.48 -0.11
C VAL A 107 -6.39 10.71 -0.46
N ASN A 108 -5.50 10.35 0.47
CA ASN A 108 -4.08 10.30 0.20
C ASN A 108 -3.76 8.88 -0.28
N VAL A 109 -3.16 8.79 -1.46
CA VAL A 109 -2.77 7.52 -2.07
C VAL A 109 -1.26 7.38 -1.95
N TYR A 110 -0.81 6.33 -1.28
CA TYR A 110 0.60 6.00 -1.15
C TYR A 110 0.94 4.96 -2.21
N TYR A 111 1.89 5.27 -3.06
CA TYR A 111 2.20 4.42 -4.21
C TYR A 111 3.67 4.00 -4.23
N ASN A 112 3.92 2.83 -4.80
CA ASN A 112 5.27 2.34 -5.01
C ASN A 112 5.89 3.12 -6.19
N PRO A 113 6.97 3.88 -5.97
CA PRO A 113 7.58 4.66 -7.05
C PRO A 113 8.13 3.80 -8.19
N ASP A 114 8.48 2.55 -7.92
CA ASP A 114 8.94 1.62 -8.94
C ASP A 114 7.80 0.95 -9.71
N LYS A 115 6.60 0.95 -9.12
CA LYS A 115 5.42 0.35 -9.72
C LYS A 115 4.20 1.15 -9.30
N PRO A 116 3.91 2.27 -9.96
CA PRO A 116 2.87 3.22 -9.50
C PRO A 116 1.46 2.63 -9.37
N LYS A 117 1.14 1.54 -10.07
CA LYS A 117 -0.15 0.86 -9.91
C LYS A 117 -0.27 0.13 -8.58
N ASP A 118 0.83 -0.09 -7.88
CA ASP A 118 0.84 -0.70 -6.55
C ASP A 118 0.71 0.41 -5.51
N ALA A 119 -0.47 0.52 -4.94
CA ALA A 119 -0.81 1.62 -4.05
C ALA A 119 -1.70 1.16 -2.91
N VAL A 120 -1.68 1.92 -1.82
CA VAL A 120 -2.52 1.71 -0.64
C VAL A 120 -3.01 3.06 -0.11
N LEU A 121 -4.08 3.03 0.66
CA LEU A 121 -4.59 4.22 1.35
C LEU A 121 -4.01 4.37 2.76
N GLU A 122 -3.58 3.27 3.37
CA GLU A 122 -3.00 3.25 4.71
C GLU A 122 -1.67 2.53 4.67
N THR A 123 -0.65 3.15 5.26
CA THR A 123 0.71 2.60 5.26
C THR A 123 0.98 1.65 6.42
N VAL A 124 0.03 1.52 7.34
CA VAL A 124 0.11 0.62 8.48
C VAL A 124 -0.75 -0.60 8.17
N ALA A 125 -0.27 -1.79 8.53
CA ALA A 125 -1.00 -3.03 8.30
C ALA A 125 -2.38 -2.97 8.96
N SER A 126 -3.39 -3.50 8.25
CA SER A 126 -4.76 -3.55 8.75
C SER A 126 -4.83 -4.36 10.05
N GLY A 127 -5.51 -3.82 11.04
CA GLY A 127 -5.59 -4.43 12.35
C GLY A 127 -4.46 -4.06 13.31
N SER A 128 -3.43 -3.38 12.81
CA SER A 128 -2.36 -2.87 13.65
C SER A 128 -2.83 -1.61 14.37
N LYS A 129 -2.71 -1.60 15.69
CA LYS A 129 -3.00 -0.42 16.50
C LYS A 129 -1.69 0.23 16.92
N LEU A 130 -1.59 1.47 16.66
CA LEU A 130 -0.47 2.28 17.12
C LEU A 130 -0.77 2.86 18.48
#